data_5c47e2eff431a6039e23a9d69a173874
#
_entry.id   5c47e2eff431a6039e23a9d69a173874
#
_cell.length_a   1.000
_cell.length_b   1.000
_cell.length_c   1.000
_cell.angle_alpha   90.00
_cell.angle_beta   90.00
_cell.angle_gamma   90.00
#
_symmetry.space_group_name_H-M   'P 1'
#
loop_
_entity.id
_entity.type
_entity.pdbx_description
1 polymer ?
#
loop_
_entity_poly.entity_id
_entity_poly.type
_entity_poly.pdbx_seq_one_letter_code
_entity_poly.pdbx_strand_id
1 'polypeptide(L)'
;MDNFEAYSSFYPKGEEKITIYEKYFYDNITEYEHSFKNNMLKIFNEQSSLTVLGKYAIPETSGGQALSVGKRVTIKTDNGNKDYLLLKVIPIDEIQKNWIFPTAYKSAEVGIITRKGDYVIQSSSMKSMSFLEFIRGYNFQDDYNKVYELGNLIESTDSGTLYYNNSKSEKCVWYYSSFDENSELDILGCIRYDELQTTNKDWLIVLIICGTILLLGIVDGIYLKNINKKLKESAEEAKQANKAKSYFLSAMSHDIRTPLNAILGMTYIAKNNLDNPDYAKECLDKSSAASQQLLTLINDILDISKIESGKLFLTYQTTSISSVFDTLTEIIKPLALNKKITFTHNLHNIDYNYVSTDKSRLEQICLNLLSNAVKYTNEHGKINLDISEKKLNDEEVLLIIIVEDNGIGMSEEFQKTMYQSFTREINTQVNKTQGTGLGLYIIKLIVDAMGEKISCNSKVNIGTKFKIELNLKIVETPENIDTDKEIDYKKLKGLHILVAEDNKLNREIIQTILQDNEIECELTENGLECINKLLEGPSNTYNAIIMDVHMPIMDGISATKIIRKGHKEFDEIPIIAMTADAFKEDINNCLEAGMDAHLAKPINVKVLLDLLYNLTENK
;
A
#
# COMPACT_ATOMS: atom_id res chain seq x y z
N MET A 1 -0.94 -28.72 11.81
CA MET A 1 0.03 -27.65 12.18
C MET A 1 -0.68 -26.30 12.10
N ASP A 2 -1.89 -26.24 12.61
CA ASP A 2 -2.70 -25.01 12.53
C ASP A 2 -3.13 -24.64 13.93
N ASN A 3 -2.91 -23.39 14.28
CA ASN A 3 -3.26 -22.67 15.52
C ASN A 3 -2.16 -22.55 16.59
N PHE A 4 -0.98 -22.06 16.21
CA PHE A 4 -0.15 -21.31 17.12
C PHE A 4 -0.41 -19.81 16.91
N GLU A 5 -1.38 -19.25 17.59
CA GLU A 5 -1.48 -17.80 17.76
C GLU A 5 -0.44 -17.37 18.80
N ALA A 6 0.77 -17.09 18.34
CA ALA A 6 1.80 -16.49 19.16
C ALA A 6 1.59 -14.98 19.16
N TYR A 7 1.09 -14.45 20.26
CA TYR A 7 0.96 -13.00 20.46
C TYR A 7 2.34 -12.41 20.77
N SER A 8 2.81 -11.50 19.92
CA SER A 8 4.03 -10.74 20.12
C SER A 8 3.71 -9.25 20.18
N SER A 9 4.14 -8.58 21.24
CA SER A 9 3.90 -7.15 21.45
C SER A 9 5.23 -6.42 21.65
N PHE A 10 5.32 -5.17 21.11
CA PHE A 10 6.49 -4.32 21.24
C PHE A 10 6.19 -3.13 22.18
N TYR A 11 7.05 -2.89 23.14
CA TYR A 11 6.91 -1.80 24.11
C TYR A 11 8.15 -0.88 24.07
N PRO A 12 7.97 0.45 23.88
CA PRO A 12 9.09 1.40 23.90
C PRO A 12 9.55 1.72 25.33
N LYS A 13 10.86 1.93 25.51
CA LYS A 13 11.45 2.35 26.78
C LYS A 13 11.12 3.82 27.06
N GLY A 14 10.60 4.13 28.25
CA GLY A 14 10.49 5.49 28.76
C GLY A 14 9.14 6.19 28.55
N GLU A 15 8.11 5.50 28.05
CA GLU A 15 6.74 6.04 28.03
C GLU A 15 5.99 5.63 29.30
N GLU A 16 5.39 6.61 30.00
CA GLU A 16 4.59 6.37 31.23
C GLU A 16 3.29 5.60 30.97
N LYS A 17 2.85 5.52 29.72
CA LYS A 17 1.70 4.72 29.27
C LYS A 17 2.15 3.61 28.36
N ILE A 18 2.11 2.39 28.87
CA ILE A 18 2.18 1.18 28.05
C ILE A 18 0.83 1.03 27.35
N THR A 19 0.77 1.36 26.08
CA THR A 19 -0.44 1.13 25.28
C THR A 19 -0.41 -0.31 24.79
N ILE A 20 -1.22 -1.18 25.40
CA ILE A 20 -1.38 -2.58 25.00
C ILE A 20 -2.38 -2.60 23.84
N TYR A 21 -1.93 -2.95 22.64
CA TYR A 21 -2.75 -2.90 21.42
C TYR A 21 -3.65 -4.13 21.20
N GLU A 22 -3.76 -5.07 22.15
CA GLU A 22 -4.62 -6.25 21.98
C GLU A 22 -5.68 -6.38 23.08
N LYS A 23 -6.91 -6.60 22.64
CA LYS A 23 -8.18 -6.59 23.37
C LYS A 23 -8.27 -7.61 24.52
N TYR A 24 -7.40 -8.60 24.56
CA TYR A 24 -7.41 -9.69 25.54
C TYR A 24 -6.76 -9.39 26.89
N PHE A 25 -5.96 -8.34 26.98
CA PHE A 25 -5.25 -7.98 28.22
C PHE A 25 -5.95 -6.91 29.07
N TYR A 26 -7.03 -6.31 28.59
CA TYR A 26 -7.56 -5.08 29.17
C TYR A 26 -8.35 -5.24 30.47
N ASP A 27 -8.95 -6.40 30.73
CA ASP A 27 -9.95 -6.49 31.80
C ASP A 27 -9.41 -6.97 33.17
N ASN A 28 -8.15 -7.45 33.30
CA ASN A 28 -7.63 -8.00 34.56
C ASN A 28 -6.21 -7.56 34.96
N ILE A 29 -5.69 -6.49 34.41
CA ILE A 29 -4.30 -6.03 34.65
C ILE A 29 -4.12 -5.32 36.00
N THR A 30 -5.14 -4.85 36.65
CA THR A 30 -5.06 -3.93 37.80
C THR A 30 -4.38 -4.49 39.03
N GLU A 31 -4.42 -5.80 39.29
CA GLU A 31 -3.74 -6.41 40.45
C GLU A 31 -2.32 -6.93 40.15
N TYR A 32 -2.03 -7.27 38.87
CA TYR A 32 -0.72 -7.78 38.42
C TYR A 32 0.22 -6.69 37.86
N GLU A 33 -0.26 -5.47 37.67
CA GLU A 33 0.45 -4.38 37.00
C GLU A 33 1.80 -4.05 37.63
N HIS A 34 1.93 -4.09 38.95
CA HIS A 34 3.15 -3.65 39.65
C HIS A 34 4.30 -4.65 39.50
N SER A 35 4.04 -5.93 39.63
CA SER A 35 5.06 -6.98 39.49
C SER A 35 5.50 -7.14 38.05
N PHE A 36 4.56 -7.13 37.12
CA PHE A 36 4.83 -7.22 35.68
C PHE A 36 5.60 -6.01 35.16
N LYS A 37 5.19 -4.80 35.55
CA LYS A 37 5.86 -3.55 35.21
C LYS A 37 7.30 -3.51 35.75
N ASN A 38 7.51 -3.97 36.97
CA ASN A 38 8.86 -4.02 37.56
C ASN A 38 9.76 -5.03 36.83
N ASN A 39 9.25 -6.19 36.45
CA ASN A 39 9.99 -7.18 35.69
C ASN A 39 10.30 -6.70 34.27
N MET A 40 9.38 -5.99 33.62
CA MET A 40 9.64 -5.34 32.32
C MET A 40 10.71 -4.26 32.42
N LEU A 41 10.68 -3.41 33.46
CA LEU A 41 11.71 -2.39 33.68
C LEU A 41 13.08 -3.03 33.94
N LYS A 42 13.12 -4.19 34.61
CA LYS A 42 14.35 -4.95 34.85
C LYS A 42 14.98 -5.40 33.53
N ILE A 43 14.21 -5.92 32.58
CA ILE A 43 14.71 -6.32 31.25
C ILE A 43 15.29 -5.13 30.46
N PHE A 44 14.71 -3.94 30.60
CA PHE A 44 15.27 -2.75 29.96
C PHE A 44 16.62 -2.32 30.56
N ASN A 45 16.84 -2.61 31.81
CA ASN A 45 18.07 -2.22 32.54
C ASN A 45 19.19 -3.27 32.49
N GLU A 46 18.82 -4.53 32.29
CA GLU A 46 19.75 -5.66 32.19
C GLU A 46 19.97 -6.07 30.73
N GLN A 47 21.22 -6.36 30.35
CA GLN A 47 21.57 -6.78 28.99
C GLN A 47 21.30 -8.27 28.71
N SER A 48 20.34 -8.90 29.40
CA SER A 48 20.05 -10.33 29.22
C SER A 48 19.44 -10.67 27.86
N SER A 49 19.81 -11.80 27.30
CA SER A 49 19.40 -12.23 25.97
C SER A 49 17.94 -12.65 25.89
N LEU A 50 17.40 -13.25 26.94
CA LEU A 50 16.01 -13.72 27.07
C LEU A 50 15.64 -13.78 28.54
N THR A 51 14.51 -13.20 28.94
CA THR A 51 14.08 -13.16 30.34
C THR A 51 12.66 -13.67 30.48
N VAL A 52 12.41 -14.52 31.46
CA VAL A 52 11.08 -14.98 31.85
C VAL A 52 10.45 -13.96 32.78
N LEU A 53 9.32 -13.40 32.36
CA LEU A 53 8.63 -12.34 33.10
C LEU A 53 7.71 -12.86 34.21
N GLY A 54 7.35 -14.12 34.17
CA GLY A 54 6.50 -14.76 35.18
C GLY A 54 5.33 -15.57 34.61
N LYS A 55 4.56 -16.10 35.52
CA LYS A 55 3.33 -16.84 35.25
C LYS A 55 2.14 -15.95 35.46
N TYR A 56 1.13 -16.03 34.59
CA TYR A 56 -0.17 -15.41 34.82
C TYR A 56 -1.31 -16.38 34.58
N ALA A 57 -2.47 -16.08 35.20
CA ALA A 57 -3.72 -16.72 34.84
C ALA A 57 -4.21 -16.17 33.49
N ILE A 58 -4.63 -17.05 32.59
CA ILE A 58 -5.29 -16.66 31.35
C ILE A 58 -6.78 -16.46 31.67
N PRO A 59 -7.34 -15.25 31.49
CA PRO A 59 -8.71 -14.94 31.96
C PRO A 59 -9.83 -15.79 31.33
N GLU A 60 -9.62 -16.32 30.13
CA GLU A 60 -10.67 -17.03 29.37
C GLU A 60 -10.59 -18.56 29.49
N THR A 61 -9.57 -19.10 30.13
CA THR A 61 -9.47 -20.55 30.36
C THR A 61 -9.66 -20.80 31.85
N SER A 62 -10.59 -21.67 32.22
CA SER A 62 -10.90 -22.05 33.60
C SER A 62 -9.63 -22.53 34.37
N GLY A 63 -8.79 -21.57 34.78
CA GLY A 63 -7.57 -21.78 35.56
C GLY A 63 -6.28 -22.03 34.77
N GLY A 64 -6.24 -21.79 33.46
CA GLY A 64 -5.03 -21.92 32.64
C GLY A 64 -3.96 -20.88 33.03
N GLN A 65 -2.68 -21.29 33.05
CA GLN A 65 -1.54 -20.42 33.30
C GLN A 65 -0.69 -20.29 32.03
N ALA A 66 -0.13 -19.11 31.82
CA ALA A 66 0.80 -18.84 30.72
C ALA A 66 2.16 -18.37 31.24
N LEU A 67 3.20 -18.70 30.49
CA LEU A 67 4.54 -18.19 30.68
C LEU A 67 4.78 -17.03 29.73
N SER A 68 5.24 -15.89 30.23
CA SER A 68 5.68 -14.79 29.40
C SER A 68 7.18 -14.71 29.33
N VAL A 69 7.67 -14.60 28.12
CA VAL A 69 9.09 -14.49 27.82
C VAL A 69 9.34 -13.18 27.09
N GLY A 70 10.29 -12.39 27.55
CA GLY A 70 10.60 -11.08 26.99
C GLY A 70 12.04 -10.95 26.54
N LYS A 71 12.26 -10.17 25.46
CA LYS A 71 13.59 -9.82 24.98
C LYS A 71 13.65 -8.35 24.61
N ARG A 72 14.70 -7.65 25.07
CA ARG A 72 14.99 -6.29 24.61
C ARG A 72 15.49 -6.30 23.18
N VAL A 73 14.93 -5.44 22.34
CA VAL A 73 15.33 -5.21 20.94
C VAL A 73 15.53 -3.71 20.74
N THR A 74 16.68 -3.33 20.21
CA THR A 74 16.96 -1.94 19.87
C THR A 74 16.66 -1.72 18.39
N ILE A 75 15.71 -0.85 18.09
CA ILE A 75 15.31 -0.50 16.72
C ILE A 75 15.81 0.91 16.43
N LYS A 76 16.49 1.06 15.30
CA LYS A 76 16.95 2.36 14.83
C LYS A 76 15.79 3.08 14.15
N THR A 77 15.36 4.21 14.72
CA THR A 77 14.30 5.08 14.17
C THR A 77 14.90 6.38 13.67
N ASP A 78 14.15 7.16 12.92
CA ASP A 78 14.59 8.49 12.42
C ASP A 78 14.96 9.47 13.55
N ASN A 79 14.43 9.26 14.76
CA ASN A 79 14.72 10.04 15.96
C ASN A 79 15.81 9.40 16.87
N GLY A 80 16.60 8.48 16.33
CA GLY A 80 17.66 7.77 17.07
C GLY A 80 17.30 6.32 17.41
N ASN A 81 18.16 5.66 18.18
CA ASN A 81 17.94 4.29 18.63
C ASN A 81 16.86 4.26 19.72
N LYS A 82 15.80 3.48 19.51
CA LYS A 82 14.76 3.22 20.51
C LYS A 82 14.77 1.77 20.93
N ASP A 83 14.66 1.53 22.23
CA ASP A 83 14.57 0.19 22.79
C ASP A 83 13.11 -0.23 22.94
N TYR A 84 12.83 -1.44 22.51
CA TYR A 84 11.52 -2.09 22.60
C TYR A 84 11.65 -3.41 23.34
N LEU A 85 10.59 -3.82 24.02
CA LEU A 85 10.48 -5.15 24.60
C LEU A 85 9.60 -6.02 23.70
N LEU A 86 10.18 -7.10 23.17
CA LEU A 86 9.43 -8.13 22.46
C LEU A 86 8.95 -9.17 23.47
N LEU A 87 7.65 -9.34 23.61
CA LEU A 87 7.01 -10.29 24.51
C LEU A 87 6.38 -11.44 23.75
N LYS A 88 6.54 -12.66 24.28
CA LYS A 88 5.83 -13.86 23.83
C LYS A 88 5.14 -14.53 25.03
N VAL A 89 3.85 -14.78 24.91
CA VAL A 89 3.04 -15.48 25.91
C VAL A 89 2.79 -16.91 25.43
N ILE A 90 3.12 -17.90 26.24
CA ILE A 90 3.01 -19.31 25.89
C ILE A 90 2.17 -20.01 26.98
N PRO A 91 1.02 -20.63 26.64
CA PRO A 91 0.21 -21.38 27.59
C PRO A 91 1.02 -22.55 28.20
N ILE A 92 1.05 -22.66 29.53
CA ILE A 92 1.83 -23.71 30.22
C ILE A 92 1.30 -25.10 29.86
N ASP A 93 0.00 -25.24 29.69
CA ASP A 93 -0.62 -26.52 29.29
C ASP A 93 -0.12 -27.02 27.94
N GLU A 94 0.18 -26.13 26.99
CA GLU A 94 0.79 -26.50 25.69
C GLU A 94 2.23 -26.94 25.86
N ILE A 95 2.97 -26.29 26.73
CA ILE A 95 4.34 -26.71 27.04
C ILE A 95 4.29 -28.09 27.71
N GLN A 96 3.42 -28.29 28.68
CA GLN A 96 3.30 -29.55 29.42
C GLN A 96 2.83 -30.72 28.56
N LYS A 97 1.88 -30.51 27.64
CA LYS A 97 1.41 -31.54 26.70
C LYS A 97 2.50 -32.05 25.74
N ASN A 98 3.39 -31.17 25.34
CA ASN A 98 4.46 -31.48 24.40
C ASN A 98 5.79 -31.83 25.10
N TRP A 99 5.82 -31.76 26.44
CA TRP A 99 7.01 -32.01 27.24
C TRP A 99 7.07 -33.50 27.61
N ILE A 100 7.55 -34.31 26.68
CA ILE A 100 7.79 -35.73 26.90
C ILE A 100 9.30 -35.92 27.05
N PHE A 101 9.76 -36.10 28.27
CA PHE A 101 11.12 -36.58 28.49
C PHE A 101 11.15 -38.11 28.43
N PRO A 102 11.89 -38.68 27.50
CA PRO A 102 12.16 -40.11 27.54
C PRO A 102 13.08 -40.38 28.73
N THR A 103 12.51 -40.84 29.83
CA THR A 103 13.29 -41.20 31.01
C THR A 103 13.57 -42.68 31.03
N ALA A 104 14.82 -43.07 31.18
CA ALA A 104 15.20 -44.44 31.41
C ALA A 104 14.85 -44.91 32.83
N TYR A 105 14.54 -43.97 33.71
CA TYR A 105 14.21 -44.23 35.11
C TYR A 105 12.72 -44.02 35.32
N LYS A 106 12.03 -45.00 35.89
CA LYS A 106 10.57 -44.94 36.14
C LYS A 106 10.18 -43.89 37.17
N SER A 107 11.12 -43.50 38.03
CA SER A 107 10.94 -42.50 39.07
C SER A 107 11.42 -41.12 38.69
N ALA A 108 11.93 -40.95 37.48
CA ALA A 108 12.47 -39.66 37.06
C ALA A 108 11.35 -38.63 36.87
N GLU A 109 11.51 -37.50 37.50
CA GLU A 109 10.64 -36.35 37.40
C GLU A 109 11.47 -35.15 36.96
N VAL A 110 10.92 -34.32 36.07
CA VAL A 110 11.62 -33.16 35.52
C VAL A 110 10.71 -31.94 35.58
N GLY A 111 11.31 -30.81 35.96
CA GLY A 111 10.64 -29.53 35.99
C GLY A 111 11.56 -28.40 35.53
N ILE A 112 11.02 -27.20 35.43
CA ILE A 112 11.78 -25.97 35.23
C ILE A 112 11.52 -25.07 36.43
N ILE A 113 12.57 -24.52 37.00
CA ILE A 113 12.52 -23.56 38.07
C ILE A 113 13.22 -22.25 37.66
N THR A 114 12.87 -21.15 38.30
CA THR A 114 13.69 -19.94 38.30
C THR A 114 14.93 -20.14 39.20
N ARG A 115 15.96 -19.34 39.04
CA ARG A 115 17.13 -19.32 39.98
C ARG A 115 16.72 -19.03 41.42
N LYS A 116 15.55 -18.48 41.69
CA LYS A 116 14.96 -18.33 43.03
C LYS A 116 14.23 -19.57 43.53
N GLY A 117 14.18 -20.62 42.74
CA GLY A 117 13.52 -21.88 43.07
C GLY A 117 12.02 -21.93 42.83
N ASP A 118 11.43 -20.94 42.18
CA ASP A 118 9.99 -20.96 41.85
C ASP A 118 9.72 -21.85 40.62
N TYR A 119 8.73 -22.73 40.71
CA TYR A 119 8.39 -23.59 39.59
C TYR A 119 7.78 -22.79 38.41
N VAL A 120 8.41 -22.93 37.29
CA VAL A 120 7.88 -22.51 35.98
C VAL A 120 7.05 -23.64 35.35
N ILE A 121 7.62 -24.82 35.32
CA ILE A 121 6.96 -26.07 34.91
C ILE A 121 7.21 -27.10 35.99
N GLN A 122 6.19 -27.82 36.41
CA GLN A 122 6.29 -28.83 37.46
C GLN A 122 5.70 -30.15 37.02
N SER A 123 6.28 -31.24 37.51
CA SER A 123 5.68 -32.58 37.41
C SER A 123 4.45 -32.68 38.30
N SER A 124 3.53 -33.57 37.97
CA SER A 124 2.29 -33.82 38.71
C SER A 124 2.49 -34.23 40.17
N SER A 125 3.69 -34.73 40.51
CA SER A 125 4.09 -35.13 41.86
C SER A 125 4.72 -34.01 42.68
N MET A 126 5.19 -32.94 42.05
CA MET A 126 5.82 -31.78 42.68
C MET A 126 4.76 -30.70 42.97
N LYS A 127 3.80 -30.98 43.87
CA LYS A 127 2.68 -30.09 44.17
C LYS A 127 3.08 -29.01 45.19
N SER A 128 3.86 -28.01 44.76
CA SER A 128 4.22 -26.84 45.56
C SER A 128 4.37 -25.62 44.67
N MET A 129 4.30 -24.42 45.23
CA MET A 129 4.55 -23.18 44.46
C MET A 129 6.01 -22.98 44.10
N SER A 130 6.93 -23.45 44.97
CA SER A 130 8.36 -23.40 44.69
C SER A 130 9.06 -24.70 45.10
N PHE A 131 10.21 -24.96 44.49
CA PHE A 131 11.07 -26.09 44.81
C PHE A 131 11.60 -26.00 46.24
N LEU A 132 11.94 -24.81 46.70
CA LEU A 132 12.43 -24.59 48.06
C LEU A 132 11.34 -24.93 49.10
N GLU A 133 10.10 -24.55 48.88
CA GLU A 133 8.95 -24.91 49.71
C GLU A 133 8.67 -26.42 49.69
N PHE A 134 8.81 -27.04 48.51
CA PHE A 134 8.66 -28.49 48.35
C PHE A 134 9.74 -29.23 49.19
N ILE A 135 11.01 -28.88 49.05
CA ILE A 135 12.11 -29.51 49.80
C ILE A 135 11.94 -29.27 51.29
N ARG A 136 11.56 -28.05 51.70
CA ARG A 136 11.29 -27.74 53.13
C ARG A 136 10.25 -28.67 53.73
N GLY A 137 9.13 -28.84 53.09
CA GLY A 137 8.01 -29.63 53.58
C GLY A 137 8.37 -31.11 53.84
N TYR A 138 9.32 -31.68 53.10
CA TYR A 138 9.68 -33.11 53.20
C TYR A 138 11.06 -33.39 53.82
N ASN A 139 11.93 -32.37 54.00
CA ASN A 139 13.29 -32.61 54.46
C ASN A 139 13.72 -31.77 55.66
N PHE A 140 13.23 -30.53 55.77
CA PHE A 140 13.75 -29.59 56.77
C PHE A 140 12.75 -29.25 57.88
N GLN A 141 11.50 -29.66 57.77
CA GLN A 141 10.38 -29.36 58.68
C GLN A 141 10.32 -27.86 59.07
N ASP A 142 11.05 -27.40 60.05
CA ASP A 142 11.04 -26.00 60.52
C ASP A 142 12.42 -25.31 60.42
N ASP A 143 13.39 -25.91 59.75
CA ASP A 143 14.74 -25.32 59.61
C ASP A 143 14.84 -24.39 58.41
N TYR A 144 14.41 -23.14 58.58
CA TYR A 144 14.46 -22.11 57.56
C TYR A 144 15.87 -21.74 57.09
N ASN A 145 16.90 -21.89 57.95
CA ASN A 145 18.28 -21.55 57.59
C ASN A 145 18.79 -22.45 56.44
N LYS A 146 18.49 -23.77 56.53
CA LYS A 146 18.88 -24.71 55.47
C LYS A 146 18.15 -24.44 54.15
N VAL A 147 16.91 -23.99 54.20
CA VAL A 147 16.15 -23.58 53.01
C VAL A 147 16.79 -22.35 52.36
N TYR A 148 17.17 -21.39 53.18
CA TYR A 148 17.87 -20.18 52.71
C TYR A 148 19.26 -20.50 52.11
N GLU A 149 20.05 -21.37 52.75
CA GLU A 149 21.32 -21.85 52.20
C GLU A 149 21.13 -22.55 50.84
N LEU A 150 20.13 -23.39 50.72
CA LEU A 150 19.77 -24.06 49.47
C LEU A 150 19.36 -23.06 48.37
N GLY A 151 18.57 -22.05 48.71
CA GLY A 151 18.19 -20.97 47.77
C GLY A 151 19.42 -20.22 47.25
N ASN A 152 20.32 -19.83 48.16
CA ASN A 152 21.56 -19.16 47.79
C ASN A 152 22.48 -20.06 46.94
N LEU A 153 22.52 -21.37 47.19
CA LEU A 153 23.30 -22.32 46.40
C LEU A 153 22.78 -22.39 44.96
N ILE A 154 21.47 -22.52 44.77
CA ILE A 154 20.83 -22.56 43.44
C ILE A 154 21.04 -21.24 42.72
N GLU A 155 20.91 -20.09 43.39
CA GLU A 155 21.07 -18.77 42.78
C GLU A 155 22.53 -18.49 42.37
N SER A 156 23.49 -19.04 43.10
CA SER A 156 24.95 -18.76 42.90
C SER A 156 25.67 -19.73 41.99
N THR A 157 25.09 -20.86 41.64
CA THR A 157 25.73 -21.92 40.82
C THR A 157 24.90 -22.26 39.58
N ASP A 158 25.57 -22.55 38.46
CA ASP A 158 24.91 -22.88 37.20
C ASP A 158 24.45 -24.34 37.11
N SER A 159 24.92 -25.19 37.99
CA SER A 159 24.48 -26.60 38.08
C SER A 159 24.86 -27.21 39.39
N GLY A 160 24.10 -28.19 39.82
CA GLY A 160 24.41 -28.91 41.06
C GLY A 160 23.59 -30.17 41.23
N THR A 161 24.04 -30.96 42.24
CA THR A 161 23.37 -32.20 42.63
C THR A 161 23.04 -32.12 44.13
N LEU A 162 21.79 -32.42 44.46
CA LEU A 162 21.25 -32.35 45.81
C LEU A 162 20.69 -33.71 46.22
N TYR A 163 20.76 -34.03 47.51
CA TYR A 163 20.28 -35.31 48.06
C TYR A 163 19.18 -35.07 49.07
N TYR A 164 17.94 -35.05 48.61
CA TYR A 164 16.76 -34.79 49.44
C TYR A 164 15.66 -35.81 49.18
N ASN A 165 14.78 -36.01 50.14
CA ASN A 165 13.64 -36.88 50.00
C ASN A 165 12.54 -36.24 49.12
N ASN A 166 11.82 -37.07 48.37
CA ASN A 166 10.62 -36.64 47.63
C ASN A 166 9.37 -36.62 48.53
N SER A 167 8.19 -36.36 47.93
CA SER A 167 6.91 -36.31 48.62
C SER A 167 6.47 -37.64 49.25
N LYS A 168 7.13 -38.75 48.94
CA LYS A 168 6.90 -40.07 49.52
C LYS A 168 7.92 -40.45 50.57
N SER A 169 8.78 -39.52 51.00
CA SER A 169 9.90 -39.74 51.91
C SER A 169 10.96 -40.73 51.38
N GLU A 170 11.03 -40.90 50.05
CA GLU A 170 12.05 -41.71 49.40
C GLU A 170 13.28 -40.85 49.15
N LYS A 171 14.48 -41.39 49.37
CA LYS A 171 15.75 -40.70 49.07
C LYS A 171 15.90 -40.51 47.56
N CYS A 172 16.06 -39.27 47.13
CA CYS A 172 16.23 -38.89 45.73
C CYS A 172 17.53 -38.11 45.52
N VAL A 173 18.03 -38.20 44.30
CA VAL A 173 19.06 -37.31 43.77
C VAL A 173 18.34 -36.29 42.91
N TRP A 174 18.47 -35.04 43.28
CA TRP A 174 17.97 -33.89 42.56
C TRP A 174 19.14 -33.26 41.83
N TYR A 175 18.94 -32.95 40.56
CA TYR A 175 19.91 -32.31 39.72
C TYR A 175 19.29 -31.03 39.13
N TYR A 176 20.01 -29.93 39.16
CA TYR A 176 19.61 -28.71 38.50
C TYR A 176 20.74 -28.22 37.58
N SER A 177 20.38 -27.57 36.49
CA SER A 177 21.32 -26.98 35.53
C SER A 177 20.70 -25.84 34.79
N SER A 178 21.42 -24.73 34.65
CA SER A 178 21.03 -23.59 33.84
C SER A 178 20.94 -23.96 32.36
N PHE A 179 20.04 -23.32 31.64
CA PHE A 179 19.95 -23.45 30.17
C PHE A 179 21.15 -22.80 29.47
N ASP A 180 21.65 -21.65 29.97
CA ASP A 180 22.86 -20.98 29.54
C ASP A 180 23.41 -20.08 30.67
N GLU A 181 24.60 -19.50 30.47
CA GLU A 181 25.30 -18.65 31.48
C GLU A 181 24.50 -17.39 31.90
N ASN A 182 23.52 -16.97 31.10
CA ASN A 182 22.68 -15.79 31.35
C ASN A 182 21.22 -16.15 31.62
N SER A 183 20.87 -17.43 31.69
CA SER A 183 19.51 -17.88 31.91
C SER A 183 19.06 -17.64 33.34
N GLU A 184 17.87 -17.10 33.54
CA GLU A 184 17.20 -17.07 34.83
C GLU A 184 16.42 -18.37 35.13
N LEU A 185 16.57 -19.38 34.27
CA LEU A 185 15.87 -20.66 34.35
C LEU A 185 16.85 -21.82 34.48
N ASP A 186 16.50 -22.73 35.36
CA ASP A 186 17.22 -24.00 35.57
C ASP A 186 16.29 -25.18 35.27
N ILE A 187 16.82 -26.22 34.64
CA ILE A 187 16.19 -27.52 34.58
C ILE A 187 16.41 -28.22 35.92
N LEU A 188 15.34 -28.71 36.49
CA LEU A 188 15.38 -29.51 37.72
C LEU A 188 14.96 -30.94 37.38
N GLY A 189 15.82 -31.89 37.70
CA GLY A 189 15.51 -33.33 37.59
C GLY A 189 15.59 -34.02 38.95
N CYS A 190 14.74 -35.02 39.17
CA CYS A 190 14.73 -35.87 40.36
C CYS A 190 14.70 -37.35 39.97
N ILE A 191 15.55 -38.15 40.57
CA ILE A 191 15.59 -39.61 40.39
C ILE A 191 15.79 -40.26 41.77
N ARG A 192 15.10 -41.37 42.03
CA ARG A 192 15.30 -42.11 43.27
C ARG A 192 16.71 -42.70 43.35
N TYR A 193 17.30 -42.62 44.53
CA TYR A 193 18.67 -43.03 44.79
C TYR A 193 18.88 -44.54 44.59
N ASP A 194 17.87 -45.39 44.88
CA ASP A 194 17.90 -46.82 44.68
C ASP A 194 17.93 -47.23 43.20
N GLU A 195 17.30 -46.47 42.34
CA GLU A 195 17.38 -46.73 40.89
C GLU A 195 18.76 -46.38 40.29
N LEU A 196 19.50 -45.46 40.88
CA LEU A 196 20.84 -45.10 40.46
C LEU A 196 21.89 -46.18 40.81
N GLN A 197 21.65 -47.01 41.84
CA GLN A 197 22.59 -48.05 42.27
C GLN A 197 22.58 -49.32 41.43
N THR A 198 21.61 -49.52 40.57
CA THR A 198 21.29 -50.82 39.96
C THR A 198 22.00 -51.16 38.65
N THR A 199 22.71 -50.27 37.98
CA THR A 199 23.40 -50.64 36.72
C THR A 199 24.62 -49.81 36.36
N ASN A 200 25.73 -50.50 36.08
CA ASN A 200 26.92 -49.96 35.40
C ASN A 200 26.67 -49.53 33.92
N LYS A 201 25.43 -49.47 33.48
CA LYS A 201 25.01 -49.03 32.10
C LYS A 201 24.57 -47.56 32.07
N ASP A 202 24.47 -46.90 33.20
CA ASP A 202 23.79 -45.61 33.31
C ASP A 202 24.57 -44.45 32.72
N TRP A 203 25.90 -44.57 32.57
CA TRP A 203 26.73 -43.60 31.88
C TRP A 203 26.26 -43.30 30.43
N LEU A 204 25.73 -44.32 29.76
CA LEU A 204 25.26 -44.16 28.38
C LEU A 204 23.99 -43.31 28.32
N ILE A 205 23.16 -43.39 29.33
CA ILE A 205 21.91 -42.63 29.46
C ILE A 205 22.18 -41.18 29.81
N VAL A 206 23.10 -40.93 30.75
CA VAL A 206 23.54 -39.56 31.08
C VAL A 206 24.15 -38.89 29.83
N LEU A 207 24.97 -39.63 29.06
CA LEU A 207 25.54 -39.13 27.82
C LEU A 207 24.47 -38.84 26.76
N ILE A 208 23.40 -39.66 26.66
CA ILE A 208 22.28 -39.46 25.72
C ILE A 208 21.47 -38.21 26.15
N ILE A 209 21.21 -38.05 27.46
CA ILE A 209 20.50 -36.86 27.97
C ILE A 209 21.34 -35.60 27.74
N CYS A 210 22.62 -35.60 28.06
CA CYS A 210 23.51 -34.47 27.77
C CYS A 210 23.60 -34.18 26.25
N GLY A 211 23.68 -35.23 25.43
CA GLY A 211 23.71 -35.12 23.98
C GLY A 211 22.42 -34.55 23.38
N THR A 212 21.27 -34.94 23.92
CA THR A 212 19.97 -34.39 23.47
C THR A 212 19.78 -32.94 23.87
N ILE A 213 20.20 -32.56 25.07
CA ILE A 213 20.19 -31.15 25.54
C ILE A 213 21.11 -30.30 24.67
N LEU A 214 22.32 -30.79 24.37
CA LEU A 214 23.25 -30.09 23.49
C LEU A 214 22.72 -29.97 22.07
N LEU A 215 22.07 -30.99 21.54
CA LEU A 215 21.45 -30.99 20.23
C LEU A 215 20.27 -29.98 20.14
N LEU A 216 19.44 -29.96 21.19
CA LEU A 216 18.34 -28.99 21.29
C LEU A 216 18.87 -27.55 21.35
N GLY A 217 19.94 -27.29 22.13
CA GLY A 217 20.57 -25.98 22.17
C GLY A 217 21.18 -25.54 20.83
N ILE A 218 21.76 -26.49 20.07
CA ILE A 218 22.26 -26.22 18.72
C ILE A 218 21.08 -25.91 17.76
N VAL A 219 20.00 -26.70 17.82
CA VAL A 219 18.81 -26.49 16.98
C VAL A 219 18.17 -25.13 17.28
N ASP A 220 18.02 -24.77 18.56
CA ASP A 220 17.50 -23.48 18.97
C ASP A 220 18.41 -22.33 18.54
N GLY A 221 19.74 -22.51 18.68
CA GLY A 221 20.72 -21.52 18.20
C GLY A 221 20.62 -21.28 16.68
N ILE A 222 20.46 -22.35 15.89
CA ILE A 222 20.26 -22.25 14.43
C ILE A 222 18.91 -21.58 14.12
N TYR A 223 17.86 -21.95 14.83
CA TYR A 223 16.51 -21.40 14.64
C TYR A 223 16.46 -19.90 14.95
N LEU A 224 17.03 -19.50 16.09
CA LEU A 224 17.14 -18.09 16.50
C LEU A 224 17.99 -17.27 15.51
N LYS A 225 19.10 -17.86 15.02
CA LYS A 225 19.93 -17.20 14.00
C LYS A 225 19.14 -16.97 12.70
N ASN A 226 18.33 -17.94 12.27
CA ASN A 226 17.51 -17.82 11.07
C ASN A 226 16.38 -16.79 11.24
N ILE A 227 15.72 -16.77 12.41
CA ILE A 227 14.70 -15.76 12.71
C ILE A 227 15.33 -14.37 12.74
N ASN A 228 16.44 -14.18 13.44
CA ASN A 228 17.11 -12.89 13.51
C ASN A 228 17.56 -12.41 12.12
N LYS A 229 17.99 -13.32 11.24
CA LYS A 229 18.32 -12.99 9.85
C LYS A 229 17.08 -12.49 9.09
N LYS A 230 15.96 -13.23 9.14
CA LYS A 230 14.70 -12.84 8.49
C LYS A 230 14.15 -11.52 9.03
N LEU A 231 14.23 -11.32 10.35
CA LEU A 231 13.79 -10.06 10.98
C LEU A 231 14.62 -8.87 10.49
N LYS A 232 15.94 -9.06 10.40
CA LYS A 232 16.85 -8.02 9.90
C LYS A 232 16.60 -7.70 8.43
N GLU A 233 16.37 -8.71 7.59
CA GLU A 233 16.02 -8.55 6.18
C GLU A 233 14.69 -7.78 6.05
N SER A 234 13.64 -8.19 6.76
CA SER A 234 12.34 -7.50 6.76
C SER A 234 12.41 -6.07 7.30
N ALA A 235 13.20 -5.82 8.34
CA ALA A 235 13.41 -4.47 8.87
C ALA A 235 14.16 -3.56 7.87
N GLU A 236 15.12 -4.10 7.13
CA GLU A 236 15.85 -3.34 6.11
C GLU A 236 14.95 -3.05 4.90
N GLU A 237 14.12 -4.02 4.47
CA GLU A 237 13.09 -3.82 3.43
C GLU A 237 12.09 -2.73 3.83
N ALA A 238 11.55 -2.80 5.05
CA ALA A 238 10.63 -1.79 5.57
C ALA A 238 11.27 -0.39 5.64
N LYS A 239 12.55 -0.33 6.02
CA LYS A 239 13.30 0.92 6.07
C LYS A 239 13.57 1.50 4.67
N GLN A 240 13.89 0.64 3.70
CA GLN A 240 14.06 1.05 2.30
C GLN A 240 12.74 1.56 1.73
N ALA A 241 11.62 0.86 1.97
CA ALA A 241 10.29 1.29 1.56
C ALA A 241 9.92 2.65 2.18
N ASN A 242 10.22 2.86 3.46
CA ASN A 242 9.93 4.15 4.13
C ASN A 242 10.82 5.29 3.63
N LYS A 243 12.10 5.01 3.31
CA LYS A 243 12.97 5.99 2.65
C LYS A 243 12.47 6.35 1.25
N ALA A 244 12.06 5.36 0.46
CA ALA A 244 11.48 5.58 -0.87
C ALA A 244 10.21 6.44 -0.76
N LYS A 245 9.32 6.15 0.20
CA LYS A 245 8.11 6.94 0.47
C LYS A 245 8.43 8.40 0.88
N SER A 246 9.43 8.61 1.73
CA SER A 246 9.84 9.95 2.15
C SER A 246 10.46 10.75 1.00
N TYR A 247 11.28 10.09 0.18
CA TYR A 247 11.83 10.70 -1.04
C TYR A 247 10.71 11.05 -2.03
N PHE A 248 9.73 10.16 -2.22
CA PHE A 248 8.53 10.38 -3.01
C PHE A 248 7.81 11.67 -2.62
N LEU A 249 7.44 11.82 -1.33
CA LEU A 249 6.73 13.00 -0.85
C LEU A 249 7.54 14.30 -1.03
N SER A 250 8.85 14.24 -0.85
CA SER A 250 9.73 15.40 -1.04
C SER A 250 9.84 15.81 -2.52
N ALA A 251 10.04 14.85 -3.42
CA ALA A 251 10.09 15.08 -4.85
C ALA A 251 8.76 15.64 -5.38
N MET A 252 7.63 15.04 -4.96
CA MET A 252 6.28 15.50 -5.29
C MET A 252 6.03 16.94 -4.85
N SER A 253 6.42 17.29 -3.62
CA SER A 253 6.28 18.67 -3.12
C SER A 253 7.05 19.68 -3.97
N HIS A 254 8.24 19.32 -4.43
CA HIS A 254 9.04 20.15 -5.32
C HIS A 254 8.39 20.30 -6.71
N ASP A 255 7.96 19.17 -7.31
CA ASP A 255 7.43 19.15 -8.67
C ASP A 255 6.03 19.78 -8.78
N ILE A 256 5.26 19.77 -7.69
CA ILE A 256 4.00 20.54 -7.56
C ILE A 256 4.29 22.03 -7.38
N ARG A 257 5.29 22.40 -6.58
CA ARG A 257 5.60 23.80 -6.28
C ARG A 257 6.08 24.57 -7.51
N THR A 258 6.83 23.92 -8.39
CA THR A 258 7.43 24.57 -9.57
C THR A 258 6.35 25.14 -10.53
N PRO A 259 5.40 24.33 -11.07
CA PRO A 259 4.32 24.84 -11.90
C PRO A 259 3.40 25.80 -11.13
N LEU A 260 3.12 25.54 -9.85
CA LEU A 260 2.30 26.45 -9.03
C LEU A 260 2.91 27.85 -8.93
N ASN A 261 4.22 27.96 -8.70
CA ASN A 261 4.93 29.23 -8.68
C ASN A 261 4.92 29.91 -10.06
N ALA A 262 5.00 29.12 -11.14
CA ALA A 262 4.88 29.67 -12.49
C ALA A 262 3.47 30.24 -12.74
N ILE A 263 2.41 29.54 -12.35
CA ILE A 263 1.02 30.01 -12.43
C ILE A 263 0.86 31.33 -11.69
N LEU A 264 1.24 31.36 -10.40
CA LEU A 264 1.13 32.56 -9.56
C LEU A 264 1.95 33.74 -10.11
N GLY A 265 3.21 33.45 -10.52
CA GLY A 265 4.11 34.49 -11.06
C GLY A 265 3.63 35.05 -12.39
N MET A 266 3.22 34.19 -13.35
CA MET A 266 2.74 34.65 -14.65
C MET A 266 1.41 35.36 -14.55
N THR A 267 0.50 34.93 -13.69
CA THR A 267 -0.77 35.61 -13.43
C THR A 267 -0.54 36.98 -12.79
N TYR A 268 0.42 37.09 -11.83
CA TYR A 268 0.79 38.37 -11.24
C TYR A 268 1.38 39.33 -12.29
N ILE A 269 2.28 38.85 -13.16
CA ILE A 269 2.89 39.65 -14.23
C ILE A 269 1.82 40.09 -15.22
N ALA A 270 0.92 39.19 -15.66
CA ALA A 270 -0.19 39.53 -16.57
C ALA A 270 -1.06 40.66 -15.98
N LYS A 271 -1.44 40.53 -14.70
CA LYS A 271 -2.27 41.51 -14.00
C LYS A 271 -1.62 42.91 -13.94
N ASN A 272 -0.29 42.99 -13.84
CA ASN A 272 0.44 44.25 -13.78
C ASN A 272 0.84 44.81 -15.15
N ASN A 273 0.49 44.11 -16.24
CA ASN A 273 0.82 44.52 -17.61
C ASN A 273 -0.39 44.52 -18.54
N LEU A 274 -1.58 44.83 -18.01
CA LEU A 274 -2.82 44.88 -18.80
C LEU A 274 -2.77 45.93 -19.91
N ASP A 275 -1.93 46.94 -19.76
CA ASP A 275 -1.66 47.96 -20.78
C ASP A 275 -0.92 47.41 -22.00
N ASN A 276 -0.33 46.24 -21.92
CA ASN A 276 0.28 45.49 -23.03
C ASN A 276 -0.44 44.16 -23.22
N PRO A 277 -1.54 44.10 -24.00
CA PRO A 277 -2.37 42.93 -24.14
C PRO A 277 -1.62 41.70 -24.69
N ASP A 278 -0.68 41.88 -25.62
CA ASP A 278 0.10 40.79 -26.19
C ASP A 278 1.00 40.13 -25.16
N TYR A 279 1.67 40.93 -24.32
CA TYR A 279 2.52 40.40 -23.25
C TYR A 279 1.68 39.77 -22.11
N ALA A 280 0.56 40.38 -21.76
CA ALA A 280 -0.38 39.81 -20.80
C ALA A 280 -0.92 38.48 -21.28
N LYS A 281 -1.29 38.36 -22.57
CA LYS A 281 -1.71 37.13 -23.20
C LYS A 281 -0.61 36.04 -23.16
N GLU A 282 0.63 36.39 -23.53
CA GLU A 282 1.78 35.48 -23.42
C GLU A 282 1.95 34.93 -22.00
N CYS A 283 1.80 35.77 -20.98
CA CYS A 283 1.88 35.36 -19.59
C CYS A 283 0.72 34.44 -19.20
N LEU A 284 -0.49 34.70 -19.64
CA LEU A 284 -1.66 33.83 -19.41
C LEU A 284 -1.50 32.48 -20.13
N ASP A 285 -0.97 32.46 -21.34
CA ASP A 285 -0.68 31.23 -22.07
C ASP A 285 0.35 30.37 -21.32
N LYS A 286 1.41 31.00 -20.78
CA LYS A 286 2.40 30.31 -19.92
C LYS A 286 1.78 29.80 -18.62
N SER A 287 0.89 30.57 -18.01
CA SER A 287 0.15 30.15 -16.80
C SER A 287 -0.74 28.97 -17.10
N SER A 288 -1.46 28.98 -18.23
CA SER A 288 -2.30 27.87 -18.68
C SER A 288 -1.48 26.59 -18.93
N ALA A 289 -0.34 26.71 -19.62
CA ALA A 289 0.58 25.58 -19.84
C ALA A 289 1.12 24.99 -18.51
N ALA A 290 1.46 25.85 -17.54
CA ALA A 290 1.88 25.40 -16.22
C ALA A 290 0.74 24.72 -15.44
N SER A 291 -0.50 25.20 -15.58
CA SER A 291 -1.69 24.58 -14.97
C SER A 291 -1.96 23.18 -15.56
N GLN A 292 -1.83 23.05 -16.89
CA GLN A 292 -1.97 21.76 -17.56
C GLN A 292 -0.88 20.76 -17.13
N GLN A 293 0.35 21.23 -16.95
CA GLN A 293 1.44 20.41 -16.42
C GLN A 293 1.16 19.95 -14.99
N LEU A 294 0.62 20.81 -14.14
CA LEU A 294 0.25 20.48 -12.76
C LEU A 294 -0.88 19.43 -12.73
N LEU A 295 -1.89 19.59 -13.59
CA LEU A 295 -2.99 18.67 -13.70
C LEU A 295 -2.52 17.26 -14.12
N THR A 296 -1.62 17.20 -15.11
CA THR A 296 -1.00 15.93 -15.53
C THR A 296 -0.27 15.25 -14.38
N LEU A 297 0.50 16.02 -13.60
CA LEU A 297 1.19 15.52 -12.41
C LEU A 297 0.24 14.94 -11.36
N ILE A 298 -0.85 15.65 -11.08
CA ILE A 298 -1.87 15.19 -10.11
C ILE A 298 -2.49 13.88 -10.61
N ASN A 299 -2.86 13.80 -11.87
CA ASN A 299 -3.42 12.58 -12.46
C ASN A 299 -2.43 11.41 -12.41
N ASP A 300 -1.15 11.65 -12.67
CA ASP A 300 -0.08 10.65 -12.54
C ASP A 300 -0.01 10.08 -11.11
N ILE A 301 -0.09 10.95 -10.09
CA ILE A 301 -0.08 10.55 -8.68
C ILE A 301 -1.34 9.73 -8.33
N LEU A 302 -2.50 10.17 -8.79
CA LEU A 302 -3.76 9.45 -8.57
C LEU A 302 -3.75 8.09 -9.24
N ASP A 303 -3.23 7.98 -10.46
CA ASP A 303 -3.08 6.70 -11.16
C ASP A 303 -2.18 5.74 -10.39
N ILE A 304 -1.01 6.20 -9.90
CA ILE A 304 -0.12 5.39 -9.06
C ILE A 304 -0.86 4.90 -7.81
N SER A 305 -1.56 5.80 -7.11
CA SER A 305 -2.30 5.45 -5.89
C SER A 305 -3.40 4.40 -6.15
N LYS A 306 -4.10 4.53 -7.29
CA LYS A 306 -5.13 3.57 -7.71
C LYS A 306 -4.54 2.19 -8.02
N ILE A 307 -3.40 2.15 -8.70
CA ILE A 307 -2.74 0.89 -9.07
C ILE A 307 -2.14 0.21 -7.83
N GLU A 308 -1.43 0.93 -6.97
CA GLU A 308 -0.85 0.37 -5.74
C GLU A 308 -1.90 -0.17 -4.77
N SER A 309 -3.09 0.45 -4.75
CA SER A 309 -4.22 -0.06 -3.95
C SER A 309 -5.00 -1.20 -4.62
N GLY A 310 -4.61 -1.65 -5.82
CA GLY A 310 -5.33 -2.66 -6.59
C GLY A 310 -6.68 -2.20 -7.13
N LYS A 311 -6.91 -0.89 -7.16
CA LYS A 311 -8.19 -0.26 -7.58
C LYS A 311 -8.15 0.30 -9.01
N LEU A 312 -7.16 -0.05 -9.81
CA LEU A 312 -7.18 0.30 -11.22
C LEU A 312 -8.18 -0.60 -11.95
N PHE A 313 -9.29 -0.05 -12.40
CA PHE A 313 -10.24 -0.72 -13.28
C PHE A 313 -9.97 -0.29 -14.71
N LEU A 314 -9.75 -1.26 -15.60
CA LEU A 314 -9.64 -1.04 -17.03
C LEU A 314 -11.06 -0.96 -17.64
N THR A 315 -11.30 0.04 -18.47
CA THR A 315 -12.57 0.23 -19.16
C THR A 315 -12.43 -0.20 -20.60
N TYR A 316 -12.73 -1.47 -20.85
CA TYR A 316 -12.71 -2.01 -22.21
C TYR A 316 -13.88 -1.48 -23.01
N GLN A 317 -13.58 -0.90 -24.17
CA GLN A 317 -14.55 -0.39 -25.13
C GLN A 317 -14.12 -0.69 -26.57
N THR A 318 -15.06 -0.71 -27.49
CA THR A 318 -14.74 -0.80 -28.92
C THR A 318 -13.94 0.42 -29.34
N THR A 319 -12.70 0.20 -29.77
CA THR A 319 -11.74 1.25 -30.09
C THR A 319 -11.22 1.06 -31.50
N SER A 320 -11.21 2.13 -32.29
CA SER A 320 -10.59 2.17 -33.61
C SER A 320 -9.10 2.46 -33.45
N ILE A 321 -8.24 1.55 -33.93
CA ILE A 321 -6.79 1.70 -33.88
C ILE A 321 -6.34 2.86 -34.77
N SER A 322 -6.96 3.06 -35.93
CA SER A 322 -6.65 4.20 -36.80
C SER A 322 -6.97 5.54 -36.12
N SER A 323 -8.10 5.64 -35.42
CA SER A 323 -8.45 6.86 -34.68
C SER A 323 -7.44 7.18 -33.56
N VAL A 324 -6.97 6.17 -32.82
CA VAL A 324 -5.89 6.35 -31.82
C VAL A 324 -4.62 6.84 -32.49
N PHE A 325 -4.23 6.22 -33.61
CA PHE A 325 -3.06 6.60 -34.37
C PHE A 325 -3.10 8.05 -34.87
N ASP A 326 -4.26 8.47 -35.42
CA ASP A 326 -4.47 9.84 -35.89
C ASP A 326 -4.35 10.84 -34.73
N THR A 327 -5.00 10.57 -33.61
CA THR A 327 -4.90 11.40 -32.38
C THR A 327 -3.46 11.56 -31.91
N LEU A 328 -2.69 10.46 -31.85
CA LEU A 328 -1.29 10.50 -31.44
C LEU A 328 -0.44 11.34 -32.41
N THR A 329 -0.71 11.19 -33.72
CA THR A 329 0.00 11.92 -34.78
C THR A 329 -0.28 13.42 -34.70
N GLU A 330 -1.54 13.80 -34.54
CA GLU A 330 -1.95 15.21 -34.40
C GLU A 330 -1.28 15.91 -33.22
N ILE A 331 -1.14 15.23 -32.09
CA ILE A 331 -0.52 15.79 -30.89
C ILE A 331 0.99 15.90 -31.03
N ILE A 332 1.64 14.87 -31.57
CA ILE A 332 3.11 14.78 -31.56
C ILE A 332 3.77 15.54 -32.70
N LYS A 333 3.13 15.59 -33.87
CA LYS A 333 3.68 16.25 -35.05
C LYS A 333 4.03 17.73 -34.83
N PRO A 334 3.19 18.58 -34.21
CA PRO A 334 3.55 19.95 -33.89
C PRO A 334 4.70 20.06 -32.89
N LEU A 335 4.74 19.18 -31.87
CA LEU A 335 5.80 19.17 -30.87
C LEU A 335 7.16 18.81 -31.47
N ALA A 336 7.20 17.82 -32.36
CA ALA A 336 8.38 17.42 -33.09
C ALA A 336 8.85 18.54 -34.05
N LEU A 337 7.92 19.18 -34.77
CA LEU A 337 8.22 20.28 -35.69
C LEU A 337 8.80 21.48 -34.94
N ASN A 338 8.25 21.89 -33.82
CA ASN A 338 8.76 22.99 -32.99
C ASN A 338 10.20 22.75 -32.54
N LYS A 339 10.58 21.48 -32.33
CA LYS A 339 11.95 21.08 -31.97
C LYS A 339 12.81 20.71 -33.21
N LYS A 340 12.32 20.90 -34.43
CA LYS A 340 12.96 20.53 -35.69
C LYS A 340 13.32 19.03 -35.76
N ILE A 341 12.54 18.16 -35.18
CA ILE A 341 12.70 16.71 -35.22
C ILE A 341 11.90 16.16 -36.41
N THR A 342 12.48 15.23 -37.13
CA THR A 342 11.78 14.49 -38.19
C THR A 342 10.92 13.41 -37.54
N PHE A 343 9.61 13.56 -37.56
CA PHE A 343 8.67 12.57 -37.09
C PHE A 343 8.11 11.76 -38.24
N THR A 344 8.35 10.45 -38.24
CA THR A 344 7.78 9.49 -39.17
C THR A 344 6.78 8.59 -38.44
N HIS A 345 5.71 8.23 -39.10
CA HIS A 345 4.66 7.43 -38.55
C HIS A 345 4.04 6.52 -39.58
N ASN A 346 3.87 5.25 -39.24
CA ASN A 346 3.40 4.23 -40.16
C ASN A 346 2.37 3.33 -39.47
N LEU A 347 1.29 3.07 -40.18
CA LEU A 347 0.27 2.12 -39.80
C LEU A 347 0.30 0.96 -40.80
N HIS A 348 0.74 -0.21 -40.37
CA HIS A 348 0.98 -1.35 -41.26
C HIS A 348 0.01 -2.48 -41.02
N ASN A 349 -0.58 -3.01 -42.11
CA ASN A 349 -1.39 -4.25 -42.10
C ASN A 349 -2.45 -4.28 -41.00
N ILE A 350 -3.27 -3.22 -40.90
CA ILE A 350 -4.39 -3.17 -39.97
C ILE A 350 -5.62 -3.70 -40.70
N ASP A 351 -5.85 -5.01 -40.60
CA ASP A 351 -7.04 -5.69 -41.12
C ASP A 351 -8.21 -5.66 -40.12
N TYR A 352 -7.89 -5.54 -38.81
CA TYR A 352 -8.83 -5.54 -37.69
C TYR A 352 -8.80 -4.21 -36.95
N ASN A 353 -9.35 -3.16 -37.58
CA ASN A 353 -9.28 -1.79 -37.05
C ASN A 353 -10.02 -1.59 -35.71
N TYR A 354 -11.03 -2.43 -35.44
CA TYR A 354 -11.83 -2.33 -34.22
C TYR A 354 -11.49 -3.43 -33.23
N VAL A 355 -11.06 -3.02 -32.04
CA VAL A 355 -10.63 -3.92 -30.97
C VAL A 355 -11.23 -3.49 -29.64
N SER A 356 -11.37 -4.44 -28.73
CA SER A 356 -11.79 -4.15 -27.34
C SER A 356 -10.56 -3.81 -26.51
N THR A 357 -10.42 -2.54 -26.13
CA THR A 357 -9.33 -2.06 -25.28
C THR A 357 -9.76 -0.83 -24.48
N ASP A 358 -8.97 -0.46 -23.49
CA ASP A 358 -9.09 0.84 -22.82
C ASP A 358 -8.37 1.91 -23.64
N LYS A 359 -9.15 2.67 -24.44
CA LYS A 359 -8.63 3.72 -25.32
C LYS A 359 -7.77 4.72 -24.58
N SER A 360 -8.24 5.20 -23.42
CA SER A 360 -7.55 6.23 -22.65
C SER A 360 -6.18 5.76 -22.16
N ARG A 361 -6.10 4.52 -21.69
CA ARG A 361 -4.84 3.92 -21.23
C ARG A 361 -3.89 3.63 -22.38
N LEU A 362 -4.42 3.19 -23.53
CA LEU A 362 -3.61 2.98 -24.72
C LEU A 362 -2.99 4.30 -25.21
N GLU A 363 -3.80 5.37 -25.29
CA GLU A 363 -3.33 6.72 -25.65
C GLU A 363 -2.30 7.23 -24.63
N GLN A 364 -2.54 7.06 -23.32
CA GLN A 364 -1.63 7.45 -22.24
C GLN A 364 -0.26 6.77 -22.36
N ILE A 365 -0.23 5.47 -22.62
CA ILE A 365 1.02 4.72 -22.83
C ILE A 365 1.80 5.31 -24.02
N CYS A 366 1.14 5.45 -25.16
CA CYS A 366 1.75 5.93 -26.38
C CYS A 366 2.23 7.39 -26.26
N LEU A 367 1.41 8.29 -25.70
CA LEU A 367 1.78 9.69 -25.49
C LEU A 367 2.96 9.84 -24.55
N ASN A 368 3.03 9.05 -23.47
CA ASN A 368 4.17 9.06 -22.56
C ASN A 368 5.48 8.61 -23.25
N LEU A 369 5.43 7.60 -24.11
CA LEU A 369 6.62 7.18 -24.89
C LEU A 369 7.01 8.21 -25.92
N LEU A 370 6.07 8.72 -26.70
CA LEU A 370 6.32 9.70 -27.76
C LEU A 370 6.79 11.05 -27.19
N SER A 371 6.19 11.52 -26.09
CA SER A 371 6.64 12.75 -25.42
C SER A 371 8.06 12.60 -24.87
N ASN A 372 8.42 11.43 -24.33
CA ASN A 372 9.78 11.13 -23.94
C ASN A 372 10.72 11.12 -25.16
N ALA A 373 10.33 10.50 -26.27
CA ALA A 373 11.11 10.53 -27.51
C ALA A 373 11.37 11.96 -27.99
N VAL A 374 10.33 12.82 -28.04
CA VAL A 374 10.49 14.25 -28.40
C VAL A 374 11.42 14.97 -27.42
N LYS A 375 11.27 14.67 -26.14
CA LYS A 375 12.03 15.31 -25.06
C LYS A 375 13.53 15.01 -25.15
N TYR A 376 13.89 13.75 -25.37
CA TYR A 376 15.27 13.26 -25.31
C TYR A 376 15.98 13.14 -26.68
N THR A 377 15.27 13.43 -27.75
CA THR A 377 15.89 13.55 -29.09
C THR A 377 16.40 14.98 -29.32
N ASN A 378 17.60 15.12 -29.83
CA ASN A 378 18.18 16.43 -30.15
C ASN A 378 17.50 17.06 -31.38
N GLU A 379 17.73 18.39 -31.60
CA GLU A 379 17.31 19.05 -32.85
C GLU A 379 17.86 18.30 -34.05
N HIS A 380 17.08 18.22 -35.13
CA HIS A 380 17.36 17.47 -36.36
C HIS A 380 17.46 15.95 -36.18
N GLY A 381 17.02 15.42 -35.01
CA GLY A 381 16.90 14.00 -34.80
C GLY A 381 15.67 13.38 -35.48
N LYS A 382 15.47 12.11 -35.25
CA LYS A 382 14.39 11.31 -35.87
C LYS A 382 13.62 10.57 -34.80
N ILE A 383 12.29 10.54 -34.94
CA ILE A 383 11.37 9.72 -34.14
C ILE A 383 10.50 8.95 -35.12
N ASN A 384 10.32 7.68 -34.86
CA ASN A 384 9.43 6.81 -35.64
C ASN A 384 8.38 6.15 -34.73
N LEU A 385 7.11 6.21 -35.16
CA LEU A 385 6.01 5.47 -34.59
C LEU A 385 5.55 4.44 -35.60
N ASP A 386 5.69 3.16 -35.31
CA ASP A 386 5.17 2.07 -36.11
C ASP A 386 4.08 1.31 -35.33
N ILE A 387 2.91 1.16 -35.93
CA ILE A 387 1.85 0.32 -35.41
C ILE A 387 1.56 -0.76 -36.45
N SER A 388 1.56 -2.00 -36.02
CA SER A 388 1.24 -3.15 -36.84
C SER A 388 0.46 -4.18 -36.04
N GLU A 389 -0.25 -5.06 -36.72
CA GLU A 389 -0.97 -6.15 -36.09
C GLU A 389 -0.55 -7.50 -36.67
N LYS A 390 -0.77 -8.53 -35.86
CA LYS A 390 -0.60 -9.92 -36.25
C LYS A 390 -1.77 -10.73 -35.72
N LYS A 391 -2.58 -11.32 -36.61
CA LYS A 391 -3.66 -12.21 -36.21
C LYS A 391 -3.13 -13.37 -35.38
N LEU A 392 -3.69 -13.59 -34.21
CA LEU A 392 -3.38 -14.74 -33.35
C LEU A 392 -4.37 -15.88 -33.60
N ASN A 393 -5.67 -15.57 -33.62
CA ASN A 393 -6.77 -16.48 -33.92
C ASN A 393 -7.97 -15.67 -34.47
N ASP A 394 -9.15 -16.28 -34.56
CA ASP A 394 -10.32 -15.60 -35.12
C ASP A 394 -10.94 -14.56 -34.18
N GLU A 395 -10.61 -14.58 -32.90
CA GLU A 395 -11.14 -13.67 -31.87
C GLU A 395 -10.11 -12.65 -31.38
N GLU A 396 -8.80 -12.87 -31.64
CA GLU A 396 -7.72 -12.08 -31.04
C GLU A 396 -6.67 -11.69 -32.05
N VAL A 397 -6.17 -10.49 -31.87
CA VAL A 397 -5.08 -9.89 -32.64
C VAL A 397 -3.98 -9.38 -31.69
N LEU A 398 -2.73 -9.60 -32.05
CA LEU A 398 -1.56 -9.01 -31.39
C LEU A 398 -1.29 -7.66 -32.03
N LEU A 399 -1.57 -6.58 -31.31
CA LEU A 399 -1.19 -5.22 -31.69
C LEU A 399 0.23 -4.96 -31.22
N ILE A 400 1.09 -4.55 -32.13
CA ILE A 400 2.50 -4.23 -31.89
C ILE A 400 2.71 -2.74 -32.14
N ILE A 401 3.11 -2.02 -31.10
CA ILE A 401 3.41 -0.60 -31.15
C ILE A 401 4.90 -0.41 -30.88
N ILE A 402 5.57 0.28 -31.79
CA ILE A 402 7.01 0.57 -31.69
C ILE A 402 7.19 2.08 -31.72
N VAL A 403 7.86 2.60 -30.70
CA VAL A 403 8.34 3.98 -30.65
C VAL A 403 9.87 3.94 -30.65
N GLU A 404 10.47 4.51 -31.66
CA GLU A 404 11.94 4.51 -31.86
C GLU A 404 12.46 5.94 -32.05
N ASP A 405 13.50 6.31 -31.33
CA ASP A 405 14.18 7.58 -31.43
C ASP A 405 15.70 7.40 -31.60
N ASN A 406 16.36 8.39 -32.20
CA ASN A 406 17.82 8.47 -32.27
C ASN A 406 18.39 9.51 -31.29
N GLY A 407 17.77 9.63 -30.11
CA GLY A 407 18.16 10.57 -29.08
C GLY A 407 19.40 10.13 -28.28
N ILE A 408 19.49 10.67 -27.06
CA ILE A 408 20.64 10.42 -26.18
C ILE A 408 20.77 8.96 -25.70
N GLY A 409 19.69 8.17 -25.79
CA GLY A 409 19.66 6.79 -25.30
C GLY A 409 19.76 6.71 -23.77
N MET A 410 19.89 5.49 -23.26
CA MET A 410 19.95 5.18 -21.83
C MET A 410 21.12 4.23 -21.52
N SER A 411 21.75 4.41 -20.35
CA SER A 411 22.78 3.50 -19.85
C SER A 411 22.19 2.14 -19.44
N GLU A 412 23.02 1.09 -19.48
CA GLU A 412 22.59 -0.25 -19.03
C GLU A 412 22.19 -0.27 -17.55
N GLU A 413 22.81 0.59 -16.73
CA GLU A 413 22.48 0.73 -15.31
C GLU A 413 21.10 1.33 -15.12
N PHE A 414 20.79 2.40 -15.86
CA PHE A 414 19.48 3.04 -15.81
C PHE A 414 18.38 2.12 -16.36
N GLN A 415 18.63 1.38 -17.43
CA GLN A 415 17.65 0.44 -17.99
C GLN A 415 17.18 -0.62 -16.98
N LYS A 416 18.02 -1.02 -16.01
CA LYS A 416 17.65 -1.95 -14.94
C LYS A 416 16.64 -1.34 -13.94
N THR A 417 16.62 -0.03 -13.82
CA THR A 417 15.83 0.71 -12.83
C THR A 417 14.81 1.65 -13.44
N MET A 418 14.76 1.80 -14.76
CA MET A 418 13.94 2.80 -15.47
C MET A 418 12.43 2.68 -15.21
N TYR A 419 11.97 1.51 -14.78
CA TYR A 419 10.58 1.26 -14.39
C TYR A 419 10.34 1.40 -12.89
N GLN A 420 11.31 1.88 -12.11
CA GLN A 420 11.10 2.24 -10.71
C GLN A 420 10.60 3.69 -10.64
N SER A 421 9.72 3.96 -9.68
CA SER A 421 9.19 5.31 -9.48
C SER A 421 10.31 6.32 -9.19
N PHE A 422 10.21 7.52 -9.80
CA PHE A 422 11.15 8.65 -9.62
C PHE A 422 12.59 8.41 -10.04
N THR A 423 12.84 7.35 -10.78
CA THR A 423 14.18 7.07 -11.29
C THR A 423 14.46 7.96 -12.51
N ARG A 424 15.59 8.66 -12.46
CA ARG A 424 16.08 9.48 -13.57
C ARG A 424 17.54 9.18 -13.79
N GLU A 425 17.96 9.18 -15.03
CA GLU A 425 19.38 9.05 -15.34
C GLU A 425 20.13 10.33 -14.91
N ILE A 426 21.17 10.17 -14.09
CA ILE A 426 22.01 11.27 -13.63
C ILE A 426 23.07 11.55 -14.70
N ASN A 427 22.72 12.37 -15.68
CA ASN A 427 23.63 12.78 -16.74
C ASN A 427 23.53 14.30 -16.94
N THR A 428 24.64 14.96 -17.28
CA THR A 428 24.70 16.41 -17.50
C THR A 428 23.75 16.92 -18.59
N GLN A 429 23.41 16.08 -19.56
CA GLN A 429 22.43 16.39 -20.60
C GLN A 429 20.98 16.24 -20.11
N VAL A 430 20.70 15.22 -19.27
CA VAL A 430 19.37 14.95 -18.70
C VAL A 430 19.02 15.95 -17.59
N ASN A 431 19.99 16.43 -16.84
CA ASN A 431 19.77 17.42 -15.77
C ASN A 431 19.19 18.75 -16.24
N LYS A 432 19.35 19.08 -17.53
CA LYS A 432 18.74 20.26 -18.17
C LYS A 432 17.27 20.05 -18.58
N THR A 433 16.80 18.82 -18.57
CA THR A 433 15.47 18.44 -19.09
C THR A 433 14.53 18.13 -17.93
N GLN A 434 13.52 18.97 -17.74
CA GLN A 434 12.51 18.82 -16.68
C GLN A 434 11.71 17.51 -16.86
N GLY A 435 11.42 16.78 -15.77
CA GLY A 435 10.57 15.59 -15.79
C GLY A 435 10.48 14.91 -14.43
N THR A 436 9.34 14.31 -14.15
CA THR A 436 8.97 13.71 -12.87
C THR A 436 9.64 12.35 -12.59
N GLY A 437 10.05 11.64 -13.64
CA GLY A 437 10.51 10.25 -13.54
C GLY A 437 9.37 9.24 -13.26
N LEU A 438 8.12 9.65 -13.50
CA LEU A 438 6.94 8.79 -13.30
C LEU A 438 6.46 8.13 -14.60
N GLY A 439 6.68 8.75 -15.76
CA GLY A 439 6.06 8.29 -17.02
C GLY A 439 6.37 6.82 -17.36
N LEU A 440 7.63 6.37 -17.29
CA LEU A 440 7.97 4.96 -17.56
C LEU A 440 7.43 4.01 -16.50
N TYR A 441 7.38 4.44 -15.24
CA TYR A 441 6.79 3.66 -14.15
C TYR A 441 5.29 3.46 -14.40
N ILE A 442 4.56 4.54 -14.75
CA ILE A 442 3.13 4.49 -15.06
C ILE A 442 2.86 3.58 -16.25
N ILE A 443 3.65 3.71 -17.34
CA ILE A 443 3.54 2.82 -18.49
C ILE A 443 3.65 1.36 -18.06
N LYS A 444 4.68 1.02 -17.27
CA LYS A 444 4.88 -0.35 -16.79
C LYS A 444 3.70 -0.84 -15.98
N LEU A 445 3.19 -0.02 -15.07
CA LEU A 445 2.03 -0.36 -14.25
C LEU A 445 0.76 -0.59 -15.07
N ILE A 446 0.50 0.27 -16.08
CA ILE A 446 -0.68 0.11 -16.96
C ILE A 446 -0.53 -1.15 -17.81
N VAL A 447 0.63 -1.39 -18.43
CA VAL A 447 0.88 -2.57 -19.26
C VAL A 447 0.76 -3.86 -18.43
N ASP A 448 1.28 -3.87 -17.20
CA ASP A 448 1.15 -5.00 -16.28
C ASP A 448 -0.31 -5.23 -15.85
N ALA A 449 -1.07 -4.16 -15.59
CA ALA A 449 -2.49 -4.24 -15.27
C ALA A 449 -3.34 -4.76 -16.46
N MET A 450 -2.91 -4.47 -17.69
CA MET A 450 -3.52 -5.03 -18.91
C MET A 450 -3.13 -6.49 -19.13
N GLY A 451 -2.15 -7.02 -18.40
CA GLY A 451 -1.60 -8.38 -18.57
C GLY A 451 -0.65 -8.52 -19.76
N GLU A 452 -0.09 -7.42 -20.25
CA GLU A 452 0.61 -7.29 -21.51
C GLU A 452 2.12 -7.05 -21.35
N LYS A 453 2.86 -6.86 -22.44
CA LYS A 453 4.32 -6.79 -22.42
C LYS A 453 4.86 -5.50 -23.01
N ILE A 454 5.83 -4.92 -22.32
CA ILE A 454 6.69 -3.84 -22.83
C ILE A 454 8.14 -4.28 -22.81
N SER A 455 8.87 -3.98 -23.86
CA SER A 455 10.31 -4.20 -23.97
C SER A 455 11.01 -2.92 -24.43
N CYS A 456 12.26 -2.77 -24.01
CA CYS A 456 13.09 -1.62 -24.34
C CYS A 456 14.46 -2.10 -24.83
N ASN A 457 14.95 -1.45 -25.89
CA ASN A 457 16.32 -1.59 -26.37
C ASN A 457 16.87 -0.18 -26.53
N SER A 458 17.89 0.17 -25.76
CA SER A 458 18.48 1.50 -25.77
C SER A 458 19.98 1.43 -25.64
N LYS A 459 20.68 2.37 -26.29
CA LYS A 459 22.13 2.53 -26.20
C LYS A 459 22.49 4.01 -26.19
N VAL A 460 23.38 4.39 -25.28
CA VAL A 460 23.83 5.77 -25.11
C VAL A 460 24.33 6.35 -26.42
N ASN A 461 23.87 7.54 -26.79
CA ASN A 461 24.14 8.29 -28.02
C ASN A 461 23.72 7.58 -29.32
N ILE A 462 22.92 6.53 -29.24
CA ILE A 462 22.36 5.87 -30.43
C ILE A 462 20.86 6.11 -30.50
N GLY A 463 20.15 6.00 -29.33
CA GLY A 463 18.71 6.19 -29.21
C GLY A 463 18.04 5.10 -28.43
N THR A 464 16.70 5.12 -28.46
CA THR A 464 15.87 4.21 -27.71
C THR A 464 14.76 3.64 -28.59
N LYS A 465 14.47 2.36 -28.43
CA LYS A 465 13.36 1.66 -29.06
C LYS A 465 12.52 0.96 -28.00
N PHE A 466 11.30 1.42 -27.82
CA PHE A 466 10.29 0.73 -27.03
C PHE A 466 9.38 -0.09 -27.95
N LYS A 467 9.04 -1.29 -27.49
CA LYS A 467 8.07 -2.17 -28.16
C LYS A 467 7.03 -2.59 -27.13
N ILE A 468 5.76 -2.39 -27.45
CA ILE A 468 4.60 -2.82 -26.70
C ILE A 468 3.88 -3.88 -27.51
N GLU A 469 3.49 -4.96 -26.86
CA GLU A 469 2.74 -6.08 -27.44
C GLU A 469 1.46 -6.26 -26.64
N LEU A 470 0.29 -6.06 -27.28
CA LEU A 470 -1.04 -6.11 -26.68
C LEU A 470 -1.88 -7.19 -27.37
N ASN A 471 -2.39 -8.14 -26.61
CA ASN A 471 -3.36 -9.13 -27.08
C ASN A 471 -4.76 -8.56 -26.94
N LEU A 472 -5.38 -8.19 -28.04
CA LEU A 472 -6.67 -7.51 -28.07
C LEU A 472 -7.73 -8.37 -28.72
N LYS A 473 -8.95 -8.32 -28.17
CA LYS A 473 -10.10 -8.99 -28.79
C LYS A 473 -10.57 -8.20 -30.01
N ILE A 474 -10.81 -8.90 -31.11
CA ILE A 474 -11.38 -8.35 -32.32
C ILE A 474 -12.85 -8.06 -32.07
N VAL A 475 -13.33 -6.90 -32.51
CA VAL A 475 -14.73 -6.50 -32.44
C VAL A 475 -15.21 -6.23 -33.84
N GLU A 476 -16.43 -6.66 -34.15
CA GLU A 476 -17.05 -6.35 -35.43
C GLU A 476 -17.22 -4.84 -35.61
N THR A 477 -17.09 -4.38 -36.84
CA THR A 477 -17.23 -2.97 -37.17
C THR A 477 -18.63 -2.49 -36.71
N PRO A 478 -18.73 -1.46 -35.86
CA PRO A 478 -20.02 -0.92 -35.45
C PRO A 478 -20.82 -0.48 -36.68
N GLU A 479 -22.09 -0.92 -36.80
CA GLU A 479 -22.96 -0.61 -37.95
C GLU A 479 -23.26 0.89 -38.12
N ASN A 480 -23.01 1.70 -37.05
CA ASN A 480 -23.23 3.15 -37.06
C ASN A 480 -21.95 3.87 -36.59
N ILE A 481 -20.97 4.01 -37.48
CA ILE A 481 -19.95 5.03 -37.27
C ILE A 481 -20.46 6.29 -37.94
N ASP A 482 -21.06 7.20 -37.17
CA ASP A 482 -21.14 8.60 -37.58
C ASP A 482 -19.68 9.12 -37.62
N THR A 483 -19.06 8.90 -38.77
CA THR A 483 -17.75 9.53 -39.12
C THR A 483 -17.93 11.02 -39.01
N ASP A 484 -17.11 11.66 -38.15
CA ASP A 484 -16.81 13.09 -38.08
C ASP A 484 -17.81 14.01 -38.83
N LYS A 485 -19.01 14.13 -38.30
CA LYS A 485 -19.82 15.32 -38.61
C LYS A 485 -19.13 16.46 -37.90
N GLU A 486 -18.56 17.38 -38.64
CA GLU A 486 -18.11 18.67 -38.15
C GLU A 486 -19.26 19.26 -37.31
N ILE A 487 -19.10 19.22 -35.97
CA ILE A 487 -20.16 19.67 -35.04
C ILE A 487 -20.31 21.17 -35.20
N ASP A 488 -21.45 21.58 -35.72
CA ASP A 488 -21.79 23.01 -35.84
C ASP A 488 -22.31 23.52 -34.50
N TYR A 489 -21.39 23.99 -33.64
CA TYR A 489 -21.74 24.56 -32.33
C TYR A 489 -22.65 25.81 -32.42
N LYS A 490 -22.86 26.41 -33.60
CA LYS A 490 -23.82 27.49 -33.78
C LYS A 490 -25.26 27.06 -33.45
N LYS A 491 -25.54 25.79 -33.50
CA LYS A 491 -26.85 25.23 -33.13
C LYS A 491 -27.12 25.28 -31.62
N LEU A 492 -26.07 25.40 -30.81
CA LEU A 492 -26.18 25.53 -29.35
C LEU A 492 -26.63 26.93 -28.91
N LYS A 493 -26.62 27.92 -29.83
CA LYS A 493 -27.01 29.28 -29.52
C LYS A 493 -28.47 29.38 -29.09
N GLY A 494 -28.70 30.07 -27.98
CA GLY A 494 -30.03 30.27 -27.43
C GLY A 494 -30.58 29.09 -26.64
N LEU A 495 -29.78 28.01 -26.43
CA LEU A 495 -30.12 27.00 -25.44
C LEU A 495 -30.14 27.61 -24.06
N HIS A 496 -31.04 27.15 -23.21
CA HIS A 496 -31.16 27.57 -21.82
C HIS A 496 -30.81 26.42 -20.88
N ILE A 497 -29.74 26.53 -20.15
CA ILE A 497 -29.15 25.47 -19.32
C ILE A 497 -29.32 25.80 -17.85
N LEU A 498 -29.78 24.84 -17.04
CA LEU A 498 -29.81 24.94 -15.61
C LEU A 498 -28.52 24.30 -15.02
N VAL A 499 -27.76 25.04 -14.20
CA VAL A 499 -26.50 24.59 -13.63
C VAL A 499 -26.63 24.50 -12.12
N ALA A 500 -26.34 23.35 -11.56
CA ALA A 500 -26.23 23.14 -10.12
C ALA A 500 -24.79 22.79 -9.75
N GLU A 501 -24.14 23.69 -8.99
CA GLU A 501 -22.75 23.58 -8.57
C GLU A 501 -22.58 24.38 -7.27
N ASP A 502 -22.02 23.80 -6.22
CA ASP A 502 -21.89 24.46 -4.91
C ASP A 502 -20.72 25.46 -4.83
N ASN A 503 -19.67 25.23 -5.62
CA ASN A 503 -18.49 26.09 -5.63
C ASN A 503 -18.72 27.33 -6.52
N LYS A 504 -18.66 28.50 -5.91
CA LYS A 504 -18.86 29.78 -6.59
C LYS A 504 -17.93 29.98 -7.80
N LEU A 505 -16.64 29.62 -7.66
CA LEU A 505 -15.67 29.78 -8.75
C LEU A 505 -16.00 28.86 -9.93
N ASN A 506 -16.39 27.62 -9.67
CA ASN A 506 -16.81 26.69 -10.72
C ASN A 506 -18.09 27.20 -11.43
N ARG A 507 -19.06 27.74 -10.67
CA ARG A 507 -20.24 28.37 -11.27
C ARG A 507 -19.89 29.50 -12.23
N GLU A 508 -18.98 30.39 -11.80
CA GLU A 508 -18.50 31.52 -12.64
C GLU A 508 -17.80 31.01 -13.91
N ILE A 509 -17.00 29.95 -13.81
CA ILE A 509 -16.32 29.34 -14.97
C ILE A 509 -17.35 28.76 -15.95
N ILE A 510 -18.29 27.95 -15.45
CA ILE A 510 -19.33 27.33 -16.31
C ILE A 510 -20.16 28.41 -16.99
N GLN A 511 -20.60 29.41 -16.23
CA GLN A 511 -21.35 30.55 -16.73
C GLN A 511 -20.62 31.26 -17.87
N THR A 512 -19.35 31.56 -17.69
CA THR A 512 -18.52 32.22 -18.69
C THR A 512 -18.41 31.36 -19.95
N ILE A 513 -18.12 30.06 -19.80
CA ILE A 513 -18.02 29.11 -20.93
C ILE A 513 -19.31 29.06 -21.72
N LEU A 514 -20.46 28.99 -21.07
CA LEU A 514 -21.78 28.95 -21.74
C LEU A 514 -22.09 30.27 -22.43
N GLN A 515 -21.88 31.40 -21.77
CA GLN A 515 -22.10 32.74 -22.32
C GLN A 515 -21.19 33.05 -23.50
N ASP A 516 -19.91 32.66 -23.47
CA ASP A 516 -18.99 32.83 -24.60
C ASP A 516 -19.46 32.06 -25.86
N ASN A 517 -20.28 31.01 -25.68
CA ASN A 517 -20.88 30.21 -26.74
C ASN A 517 -22.35 30.61 -27.02
N GLU A 518 -22.82 31.78 -26.53
CA GLU A 518 -24.16 32.30 -26.71
C GLU A 518 -25.26 31.36 -26.18
N ILE A 519 -24.95 30.60 -25.09
CA ILE A 519 -25.87 29.72 -24.37
C ILE A 519 -26.29 30.44 -23.09
N GLU A 520 -27.61 30.52 -22.87
CA GLU A 520 -28.18 31.08 -21.66
C GLU A 520 -28.08 30.07 -20.49
N CYS A 521 -27.83 30.54 -19.27
CA CYS A 521 -27.82 29.65 -18.13
C CYS A 521 -28.37 30.30 -16.85
N GLU A 522 -29.02 29.49 -16.04
CA GLU A 522 -29.36 29.82 -14.66
C GLU A 522 -28.51 28.95 -13.70
N LEU A 523 -28.11 29.59 -12.59
CA LEU A 523 -27.21 28.97 -11.62
C LEU A 523 -27.93 28.66 -10.31
N THR A 524 -27.66 27.52 -9.72
CA THR A 524 -28.12 27.11 -8.38
C THR A 524 -26.95 26.54 -7.58
N GLU A 525 -27.08 26.55 -6.24
CA GLU A 525 -25.98 26.20 -5.34
C GLU A 525 -26.07 24.76 -4.79
N ASN A 526 -27.21 24.09 -5.03
CA ASN A 526 -27.46 22.73 -4.56
C ASN A 526 -28.60 22.09 -5.34
N GLY A 527 -28.75 20.77 -5.17
CA GLY A 527 -29.79 20.02 -5.87
C GLY A 527 -31.22 20.43 -5.51
N LEU A 528 -31.47 20.91 -4.30
CA LEU A 528 -32.81 21.38 -3.88
C LEU A 528 -33.19 22.67 -4.60
N GLU A 529 -32.29 23.62 -4.72
CA GLU A 529 -32.51 24.86 -5.48
C GLU A 529 -32.75 24.55 -6.97
N CYS A 530 -31.97 23.61 -7.52
CA CYS A 530 -32.16 23.16 -8.90
C CYS A 530 -33.56 22.62 -9.13
N ILE A 531 -34.09 21.76 -8.27
CA ILE A 531 -35.45 21.25 -8.34
C ILE A 531 -36.48 22.37 -8.23
N ASN A 532 -36.31 23.28 -7.28
CA ASN A 532 -37.24 24.41 -7.09
C ASN A 532 -37.31 25.28 -8.32
N LYS A 533 -36.15 25.61 -8.92
CA LYS A 533 -36.07 26.39 -10.16
C LYS A 533 -36.76 25.67 -11.33
N LEU A 534 -36.55 24.36 -11.42
CA LEU A 534 -37.22 23.54 -12.44
C LEU A 534 -38.76 23.58 -12.33
N LEU A 535 -39.26 23.65 -11.08
CA LEU A 535 -40.70 23.68 -10.78
C LEU A 535 -41.34 25.07 -10.90
N GLU A 536 -40.53 26.15 -10.82
CA GLU A 536 -41.01 27.52 -10.93
C GLU A 536 -41.30 27.94 -12.35
N GLY A 537 -40.65 27.29 -13.35
CA GLY A 537 -40.80 27.62 -14.78
C GLY A 537 -41.79 26.71 -15.52
N PRO A 538 -42.19 27.06 -16.75
CA PRO A 538 -42.91 26.16 -17.64
C PRO A 538 -42.09 24.92 -17.98
N SER A 539 -42.74 23.79 -18.30
CA SER A 539 -42.12 22.47 -18.49
C SER A 539 -40.97 22.39 -19.51
N ASN A 540 -40.78 23.36 -20.34
CA ASN A 540 -39.75 23.39 -21.40
C ASN A 540 -38.81 24.59 -21.30
N THR A 541 -38.64 25.13 -20.11
CA THR A 541 -37.76 26.31 -19.89
C THR A 541 -36.29 25.98 -20.10
N TYR A 542 -35.86 24.79 -19.74
CA TYR A 542 -34.46 24.36 -19.82
C TYR A 542 -34.28 23.24 -20.83
N ASN A 543 -33.21 23.32 -21.63
CA ASN A 543 -32.85 22.33 -22.63
C ASN A 543 -32.00 21.20 -22.07
N ALA A 544 -31.23 21.47 -21.02
CA ALA A 544 -30.45 20.48 -20.28
C ALA A 544 -30.11 20.98 -18.86
N ILE A 545 -29.71 20.06 -18.00
CA ILE A 545 -29.22 20.34 -16.64
C ILE A 545 -27.77 19.88 -16.53
N ILE A 546 -26.91 20.74 -16.02
CA ILE A 546 -25.55 20.38 -15.60
C ILE A 546 -25.57 20.28 -14.08
N MET A 547 -25.31 19.09 -13.56
CA MET A 547 -25.52 18.76 -12.13
C MET A 547 -24.23 18.25 -11.48
N ASP A 548 -23.70 18.99 -10.52
CA ASP A 548 -22.64 18.44 -9.68
C ASP A 548 -23.17 17.28 -8.83
N VAL A 549 -22.41 16.20 -8.78
CA VAL A 549 -22.76 15.02 -7.98
C VAL A 549 -22.68 15.30 -6.50
N HIS A 550 -21.65 16.02 -6.06
CA HIS A 550 -21.36 16.27 -4.64
C HIS A 550 -21.68 17.71 -4.24
N MET A 551 -22.86 17.93 -3.71
CA MET A 551 -23.30 19.22 -3.22
C MET A 551 -23.87 19.11 -1.80
N PRO A 552 -23.78 20.19 -0.99
CA PRO A 552 -24.43 20.28 0.31
C PRO A 552 -25.96 20.33 0.16
N ILE A 553 -26.68 20.10 1.25
CA ILE A 553 -28.13 20.13 1.37
C ILE A 553 -28.79 18.99 0.59
N MET A 554 -28.58 18.90 -0.72
CA MET A 554 -29.04 17.84 -1.59
C MET A 554 -28.01 17.57 -2.68
N ASP A 555 -27.49 16.34 -2.71
CA ASP A 555 -26.55 15.88 -3.73
C ASP A 555 -27.23 15.68 -5.10
N GLY A 556 -26.41 15.66 -6.17
CA GLY A 556 -26.92 15.56 -7.54
C GLY A 556 -27.63 14.25 -7.84
N ILE A 557 -27.19 13.12 -7.23
CA ILE A 557 -27.84 11.81 -7.41
C ILE A 557 -29.26 11.83 -6.84
N SER A 558 -29.41 12.36 -5.61
CA SER A 558 -30.70 12.49 -4.94
C SER A 558 -31.62 13.44 -5.71
N ALA A 559 -31.10 14.57 -6.18
CA ALA A 559 -31.84 15.53 -6.98
C ALA A 559 -32.33 14.89 -8.28
N THR A 560 -31.47 14.18 -9.01
CA THR A 560 -31.84 13.48 -10.26
C THR A 560 -32.93 12.45 -10.01
N LYS A 561 -32.81 11.63 -8.96
CA LYS A 561 -33.88 10.64 -8.63
C LYS A 561 -35.22 11.29 -8.35
N ILE A 562 -35.23 12.49 -7.73
CA ILE A 562 -36.48 13.24 -7.50
C ILE A 562 -37.03 13.78 -8.81
N ILE A 563 -36.18 14.37 -9.67
CA ILE A 563 -36.58 14.89 -11.00
C ILE A 563 -37.21 13.76 -11.81
N ARG A 564 -36.55 12.59 -11.91
CA ARG A 564 -37.03 11.44 -12.70
C ARG A 564 -38.28 10.75 -12.14
N LYS A 565 -38.49 10.77 -10.80
CA LYS A 565 -39.63 10.11 -10.15
C LYS A 565 -40.84 11.02 -9.94
N GLY A 566 -40.61 12.33 -9.87
CA GLY A 566 -41.61 13.26 -9.35
C GLY A 566 -42.50 13.90 -10.43
N HIS A 567 -42.00 14.10 -11.62
CA HIS A 567 -42.68 14.93 -12.65
C HIS A 567 -42.38 14.40 -14.04
N LYS A 568 -43.38 13.74 -14.66
CA LYS A 568 -43.29 13.22 -16.04
C LYS A 568 -42.86 14.26 -17.07
N GLU A 569 -43.09 15.54 -16.77
CA GLU A 569 -42.77 16.68 -17.61
C GLU A 569 -41.26 16.92 -17.77
N PHE A 570 -40.45 16.41 -16.80
CA PHE A 570 -39.00 16.57 -16.78
C PHE A 570 -38.23 15.26 -17.03
N ASP A 571 -38.96 14.15 -17.30
CA ASP A 571 -38.33 12.83 -17.54
C ASP A 571 -37.36 12.85 -18.73
N GLU A 572 -37.60 13.73 -19.71
CA GLU A 572 -36.83 13.82 -20.94
C GLU A 572 -35.74 14.91 -20.93
N ILE A 573 -35.64 15.74 -19.88
CA ILE A 573 -34.57 16.76 -19.82
C ILE A 573 -33.23 16.07 -19.65
N PRO A 574 -32.27 16.27 -20.55
CA PRO A 574 -30.93 15.73 -20.38
C PRO A 574 -30.25 16.25 -19.10
N ILE A 575 -29.68 15.34 -18.30
CA ILE A 575 -28.94 15.67 -17.10
C ILE A 575 -27.50 15.20 -17.26
N ILE A 576 -26.56 16.14 -17.26
CA ILE A 576 -25.13 15.89 -17.37
C ILE A 576 -24.55 15.94 -15.96
N ALA A 577 -24.04 14.81 -15.46
CA ALA A 577 -23.34 14.73 -14.19
C ALA A 577 -21.98 15.44 -14.27
N MET A 578 -21.63 16.27 -13.30
CA MET A 578 -20.25 16.73 -13.09
C MET A 578 -19.63 15.96 -11.92
N THR A 579 -18.49 15.29 -12.18
CA THR A 579 -17.82 14.47 -11.19
C THR A 579 -16.38 14.90 -10.99
N ALA A 580 -15.90 14.89 -9.73
CA ALA A 580 -14.48 15.11 -9.45
C ALA A 580 -13.63 13.87 -9.84
N ASP A 581 -14.23 12.68 -9.78
CA ASP A 581 -13.61 11.40 -10.09
C ASP A 581 -14.40 10.67 -11.18
N ALA A 582 -13.71 10.26 -12.23
CA ALA A 582 -14.30 9.45 -13.31
C ALA A 582 -14.28 7.95 -12.94
N PHE A 583 -14.61 7.58 -11.69
CA PHE A 583 -14.71 6.17 -11.31
C PHE A 583 -15.94 5.54 -11.98
N LYS A 584 -15.75 4.32 -12.47
CA LYS A 584 -16.83 3.56 -13.10
C LYS A 584 -18.03 3.35 -12.15
N GLU A 585 -17.77 3.23 -10.85
CA GLU A 585 -18.83 3.15 -9.83
C GLU A 585 -19.62 4.44 -9.72
N ASP A 586 -18.96 5.61 -9.74
CA ASP A 586 -19.62 6.90 -9.66
C ASP A 586 -20.39 7.20 -10.95
N ILE A 587 -19.81 6.88 -12.12
CA ILE A 587 -20.48 6.99 -13.41
C ILE A 587 -21.72 6.08 -13.44
N ASN A 588 -21.59 4.81 -13.02
CA ASN A 588 -22.71 3.88 -12.97
C ASN A 588 -23.81 4.37 -12.02
N ASN A 589 -23.43 4.86 -10.83
CA ASN A 589 -24.38 5.43 -9.88
C ASN A 589 -25.15 6.63 -10.47
N CYS A 590 -24.47 7.48 -11.26
CA CYS A 590 -25.10 8.60 -11.96
C CYS A 590 -26.09 8.10 -13.02
N LEU A 591 -25.67 7.14 -13.85
CA LEU A 591 -26.53 6.56 -14.89
C LEU A 591 -27.72 5.80 -14.29
N GLU A 592 -27.52 5.02 -13.22
CA GLU A 592 -28.60 4.33 -12.49
C GLU A 592 -29.56 5.31 -11.82
N ALA A 593 -29.09 6.50 -11.45
CA ALA A 593 -29.96 7.55 -10.93
C ALA A 593 -30.85 8.21 -12.02
N GLY A 594 -30.51 8.02 -13.30
CA GLY A 594 -31.20 8.57 -14.45
C GLY A 594 -30.53 9.79 -15.08
N MET A 595 -29.21 9.99 -14.85
CA MET A 595 -28.42 10.98 -15.58
C MET A 595 -28.04 10.43 -16.97
N ASP A 596 -27.95 11.29 -17.99
CA ASP A 596 -27.78 10.88 -19.39
C ASP A 596 -26.33 10.88 -19.84
N ALA A 597 -25.47 11.69 -19.21
CA ALA A 597 -24.05 11.77 -19.51
C ALA A 597 -23.27 12.21 -18.27
N HIS A 598 -21.95 12.12 -18.38
CA HIS A 598 -21.04 12.63 -17.34
C HIS A 598 -19.94 13.50 -17.93
N LEU A 599 -19.48 14.47 -17.14
CA LEU A 599 -18.39 15.39 -17.41
C LEU A 599 -17.43 15.41 -16.23
N ALA A 600 -16.17 15.08 -16.46
CA ALA A 600 -15.14 15.12 -15.42
C ALA A 600 -14.69 16.56 -15.13
N LYS A 601 -14.46 16.88 -13.86
CA LYS A 601 -13.78 18.13 -13.44
C LYS A 601 -12.25 17.92 -13.53
N PRO A 602 -11.43 18.90 -14.00
CA PRO A 602 -11.85 20.22 -14.46
C PRO A 602 -12.55 20.20 -15.84
N ILE A 603 -13.47 21.10 -16.02
CA ILE A 603 -14.33 21.14 -17.20
C ILE A 603 -13.52 21.38 -18.48
N ASN A 604 -13.61 20.46 -19.42
CA ASN A 604 -13.11 20.64 -20.76
C ASN A 604 -14.22 21.27 -21.63
N VAL A 605 -13.96 22.46 -22.15
CA VAL A 605 -14.93 23.23 -22.93
C VAL A 605 -15.45 22.43 -24.13
N LYS A 606 -14.55 21.80 -24.90
CA LYS A 606 -14.92 21.02 -26.07
C LYS A 606 -15.84 19.85 -25.71
N VAL A 607 -15.48 19.09 -24.67
CA VAL A 607 -16.28 17.94 -24.23
C VAL A 607 -17.67 18.38 -23.75
N LEU A 608 -17.76 19.49 -23.02
CA LEU A 608 -19.04 20.05 -22.58
C LEU A 608 -19.91 20.40 -23.75
N LEU A 609 -19.37 21.10 -24.75
CA LEU A 609 -20.13 21.51 -25.94
C LEU A 609 -20.54 20.30 -26.79
N ASP A 610 -19.69 19.31 -26.96
CA ASP A 610 -20.00 18.05 -27.66
C ASP A 610 -21.12 17.29 -26.95
N LEU A 611 -21.10 17.20 -25.61
CA LEU A 611 -22.18 16.56 -24.85
C LEU A 611 -23.51 17.31 -25.00
N LEU A 612 -23.50 18.64 -24.88
CA LEU A 612 -24.70 19.47 -25.08
C LEU A 612 -25.27 19.29 -26.49
N TYR A 613 -24.41 19.30 -27.51
CA TYR A 613 -24.84 19.10 -28.89
C TYR A 613 -25.52 17.73 -29.09
N ASN A 614 -24.86 16.66 -28.64
CA ASN A 614 -25.35 15.30 -28.80
C ASN A 614 -26.67 15.03 -28.06
N LEU A 615 -26.82 15.65 -26.87
CA LEU A 615 -28.01 15.44 -26.05
C LEU A 615 -29.19 16.33 -26.40
N THR A 616 -28.97 17.47 -27.07
CA THR A 616 -30.05 18.40 -27.44
C THR A 616 -30.48 18.30 -28.89
N GLU A 617 -29.62 17.87 -29.83
CA GLU A 617 -29.95 17.75 -31.26
C GLU A 617 -30.48 16.37 -31.68
N ASN A 618 -30.26 15.31 -30.85
CA ASN A 618 -30.79 13.96 -31.14
C ASN A 618 -32.21 13.71 -30.59
N LYS A 619 -32.96 14.76 -30.24
CA LYS A 619 -34.37 14.70 -29.81
C LYS A 619 -35.35 15.06 -30.91
#